data_bc2ad78fa570d84557dc59d97e60adef
#
_entry.id   bc2ad78fa570d84557dc59d97e60adef
#
_cell.length_a   1.000
_cell.length_b   1.000
_cell.length_c   1.000
_cell.angle_alpha   90.00
_cell.angle_beta   90.00
_cell.angle_gamma   90.00
#
_symmetry.space_group_name_H-M   'P 1'
#
loop_
_entity.id
_entity.type
_entity.pdbx_description
1 polymer ?
#
loop_
_entity_poly.entity_id
_entity_poly.type
_entity_poly.pdbx_seq_one_letter_code
_entity_poly.pdbx_strand_id
1 'polypeptide(L)'
;MIDDLTHKHERLRAVLTEMGDVIVAMSGGVDSVLLAKVAADALGDRALAVTADSPSLPRRELREAASLATLAGITHRIIRTGEVADPRYAANPDNRCYFCKSELFTQLDALAAELGFRWVAYGENVDDLGDHRPGAQAAGERGVRAPLKEAGLTKADIRGLAQCLGLPIWDKPAFACLGSRFPYGSEITPERLAQVEAAEDVLWDKGLRQFRVRHHGDVARIEIDRADMARLLDVADDVVTRIRAEGGFTHVTLDLAGYRRGSMNEATVTFIPRVDVRR
;
A
#
# COMPACT_ATOMS: atom_id res chain seq x y z
N MET A 1 -20.19 14.45 17.16
CA MET A 1 -19.32 13.37 16.63
C MET A 1 -20.08 12.44 15.69
N ILE A 2 -21.17 11.77 16.11
CA ILE A 2 -21.95 10.88 15.23
C ILE A 2 -22.62 11.67 14.10
N ASP A 3 -23.19 12.84 14.37
CA ASP A 3 -23.83 13.70 13.36
C ASP A 3 -22.85 14.18 12.29
N ASP A 4 -21.59 14.50 12.65
CA ASP A 4 -20.56 14.92 11.69
C ASP A 4 -20.13 13.77 10.77
N LEU A 5 -19.96 12.57 11.34
CA LEU A 5 -19.60 11.38 10.57
C LEU A 5 -20.71 10.98 9.58
N THR A 6 -21.96 11.05 10.00
CA THR A 6 -23.13 10.83 9.15
C THR A 6 -23.17 11.83 8.00
N HIS A 7 -22.96 13.12 8.29
CA HIS A 7 -22.91 14.17 7.27
C HIS A 7 -21.80 13.97 6.24
N LYS A 8 -20.61 13.56 6.68
CA LYS A 8 -19.49 13.25 5.77
C LYS A 8 -19.78 12.02 4.91
N HIS A 9 -20.45 11.01 5.49
CA HIS A 9 -20.89 9.84 4.71
C HIS A 9 -21.92 10.24 3.63
N GLU A 10 -22.90 11.08 3.98
CA GLU A 10 -23.88 11.58 3.01
C GLU A 10 -23.21 12.41 1.90
N ARG A 11 -22.22 13.25 2.24
CA ARG A 11 -21.43 13.97 1.25
C ARG A 11 -20.67 13.04 0.32
N LEU A 12 -20.02 12.00 0.84
CA LEU A 12 -19.33 11.01 0.03
C LEU A 12 -20.31 10.31 -0.93
N ARG A 13 -21.49 9.93 -0.44
CA ARG A 13 -22.54 9.35 -1.29
C ARG A 13 -23.01 10.33 -2.36
N ALA A 14 -23.19 11.61 -2.03
CA ALA A 14 -23.59 12.64 -2.98
C ALA A 14 -22.55 12.83 -4.09
N VAL A 15 -21.24 12.91 -3.75
CA VAL A 15 -20.15 12.98 -4.72
C VAL A 15 -20.18 11.78 -5.68
N LEU A 16 -20.31 10.57 -5.16
CA LEU A 16 -20.37 9.35 -5.97
C LEU A 16 -21.62 9.32 -6.86
N THR A 17 -22.78 9.72 -6.32
CA THR A 17 -24.03 9.78 -7.09
C THR A 17 -23.95 10.82 -8.23
N GLU A 18 -23.31 11.97 -8.00
CA GLU A 18 -23.05 12.97 -9.04
C GLU A 18 -22.13 12.42 -10.14
N MET A 19 -21.13 11.62 -9.78
CA MET A 19 -20.27 10.95 -10.76
C MET A 19 -21.06 9.98 -11.65
N GLY A 20 -22.04 9.30 -11.10
CA GLY A 20 -22.98 8.42 -11.80
C GLY A 20 -22.41 7.03 -12.15
N ASP A 21 -21.12 6.92 -12.40
CA ASP A 21 -20.39 5.67 -12.61
C ASP A 21 -18.92 5.86 -12.19
N VAL A 22 -18.25 4.79 -11.73
CA VAL A 22 -16.86 4.89 -11.28
C VAL A 22 -16.13 3.55 -11.26
N ILE A 23 -14.87 3.56 -11.71
CA ILE A 23 -13.88 2.53 -11.39
C ILE A 23 -13.06 2.99 -10.18
N VAL A 24 -13.07 2.23 -9.10
CA VAL A 24 -12.31 2.53 -7.88
C VAL A 24 -11.03 1.70 -7.84
N ALA A 25 -9.87 2.37 -7.80
CA ALA A 25 -8.58 1.71 -7.55
C ALA A 25 -8.53 1.20 -6.10
N MET A 26 -8.73 -0.11 -5.90
CA MET A 26 -8.84 -0.76 -4.60
C MET A 26 -7.56 -1.51 -4.25
N SER A 27 -6.77 -0.98 -3.32
CA SER A 27 -5.50 -1.58 -2.88
C SER A 27 -5.64 -2.58 -1.72
N GLY A 28 -6.85 -2.79 -1.19
CA GLY A 28 -7.07 -3.55 0.03
C GLY A 28 -6.79 -2.79 1.34
N GLY A 29 -6.42 -1.52 1.28
CA GLY A 29 -6.33 -0.63 2.44
C GLY A 29 -7.70 -0.04 2.82
N VAL A 30 -7.87 0.37 4.08
CA VAL A 30 -9.17 0.84 4.61
C VAL A 30 -9.79 1.96 3.78
N ASP A 31 -8.99 2.91 3.28
CA ASP A 31 -9.48 4.03 2.48
C ASP A 31 -10.12 3.55 1.17
N SER A 32 -9.38 2.73 0.42
CA SER A 32 -9.84 2.24 -0.87
C SER A 32 -11.00 1.25 -0.77
N VAL A 33 -11.04 0.43 0.28
CA VAL A 33 -12.15 -0.51 0.53
C VAL A 33 -13.40 0.25 0.96
N LEU A 34 -13.28 1.24 1.85
CA LEU A 34 -14.41 2.10 2.22
C LEU A 34 -14.98 2.83 1.00
N LEU A 35 -14.10 3.44 0.18
CA LEU A 35 -14.53 4.12 -1.04
C LEU A 35 -15.28 3.16 -1.97
N ALA A 36 -14.73 1.97 -2.22
CA ALA A 36 -15.36 0.98 -3.09
C ALA A 36 -16.71 0.49 -2.53
N LYS A 37 -16.81 0.30 -1.19
CA LYS A 37 -18.07 -0.08 -0.53
C LYS A 37 -19.14 0.98 -0.70
N VAL A 38 -18.83 2.25 -0.41
CA VAL A 38 -19.80 3.34 -0.54
C VAL A 38 -20.17 3.57 -2.01
N ALA A 39 -19.24 3.39 -2.94
CA ALA A 39 -19.53 3.45 -4.38
C ALA A 39 -20.48 2.33 -4.81
N ALA A 40 -20.23 1.09 -4.38
CA ALA A 40 -21.12 -0.05 -4.66
C ALA A 40 -22.54 0.17 -4.08
N ASP A 41 -22.63 0.68 -2.85
CA ASP A 41 -23.93 0.97 -2.21
C ASP A 41 -24.69 2.12 -2.86
N ALA A 42 -23.98 3.12 -3.43
CA ALA A 42 -24.59 4.28 -4.05
C ALA A 42 -24.96 4.04 -5.53
N LEU A 43 -24.19 3.25 -6.27
CA LEU A 43 -24.24 3.15 -7.73
C LEU A 43 -24.58 1.75 -8.25
N GLY A 44 -24.52 0.72 -7.40
CA GLY A 44 -24.78 -0.67 -7.80
C GLY A 44 -23.81 -1.12 -8.90
N ASP A 45 -24.35 -1.62 -10.02
CA ASP A 45 -23.57 -2.14 -11.15
C ASP A 45 -22.74 -1.07 -11.89
N ARG A 46 -22.92 0.21 -11.56
CA ARG A 46 -22.13 1.31 -12.09
C ARG A 46 -20.92 1.66 -11.20
N ALA A 47 -20.58 0.81 -10.25
CA ALA A 47 -19.36 0.88 -9.46
C ALA A 47 -18.56 -0.43 -9.65
N LEU A 48 -17.29 -0.29 -10.05
CA LEU A 48 -16.36 -1.40 -10.21
C LEU A 48 -15.11 -1.14 -9.39
N ALA A 49 -14.80 -2.01 -8.45
CA ALA A 49 -13.51 -1.98 -7.77
C ALA A 49 -12.47 -2.75 -8.58
N VAL A 50 -11.26 -2.20 -8.69
CA VAL A 50 -10.17 -2.83 -9.44
C VAL A 50 -8.91 -2.87 -8.59
N THR A 51 -8.33 -4.07 -8.44
CA THR A 51 -7.04 -4.27 -7.77
C THR A 51 -5.97 -4.62 -8.82
N ALA A 52 -4.83 -3.94 -8.74
CA ALA A 52 -3.67 -4.25 -9.56
C ALA A 52 -2.94 -5.48 -9.02
N ASP A 53 -2.78 -6.50 -9.86
CA ASP A 53 -1.88 -7.62 -9.63
C ASP A 53 -0.50 -7.27 -10.19
N SER A 54 0.42 -6.98 -9.29
CA SER A 54 1.80 -6.60 -9.58
C SER A 54 2.76 -7.38 -8.67
N PRO A 55 4.00 -7.66 -9.11
CA PRO A 55 5.03 -8.22 -8.24
C PRO A 55 5.34 -7.36 -7.00
N SER A 56 4.99 -6.07 -7.03
CA SER A 56 5.16 -5.15 -5.89
C SER A 56 4.07 -5.28 -4.82
N LEU A 57 2.94 -5.95 -5.13
CA LEU A 57 1.86 -6.25 -4.19
C LEU A 57 2.01 -7.67 -3.64
N PRO A 58 2.16 -7.87 -2.32
CA PRO A 58 2.18 -9.20 -1.74
C PRO A 58 0.96 -10.03 -2.12
N ARG A 59 1.20 -11.29 -2.44
CA ARG A 59 0.11 -12.22 -2.79
C ARG A 59 -0.94 -12.34 -1.69
N ARG A 60 -0.52 -12.19 -0.44
CA ARG A 60 -1.42 -12.14 0.72
C ARG A 60 -2.38 -10.95 0.64
N GLU A 61 -1.87 -9.77 0.34
CA GLU A 61 -2.69 -8.55 0.23
C GLU A 61 -3.66 -8.63 -0.95
N LEU A 62 -3.23 -9.21 -2.09
CA LEU A 62 -4.11 -9.44 -3.24
C LEU A 62 -5.28 -10.38 -2.90
N ARG A 63 -4.99 -11.50 -2.21
CA ARG A 63 -6.04 -12.44 -1.76
C ARG A 63 -7.00 -11.80 -0.76
N GLU A 64 -6.46 -11.01 0.18
CA GLU A 64 -7.26 -10.29 1.15
C GLU A 64 -8.16 -9.24 0.48
N ALA A 65 -7.65 -8.47 -0.47
CA ALA A 65 -8.44 -7.50 -1.22
C ALA A 65 -9.62 -8.17 -1.95
N ALA A 66 -9.40 -9.31 -2.62
CA ALA A 66 -10.44 -10.07 -3.28
C ALA A 66 -11.50 -10.60 -2.28
N SER A 67 -11.05 -11.12 -1.13
CA SER A 67 -11.94 -11.61 -0.06
C SER A 67 -12.78 -10.48 0.53
N LEU A 68 -12.18 -9.32 0.77
CA LEU A 68 -12.87 -8.12 1.27
C LEU A 68 -13.92 -7.62 0.29
N ALA A 69 -13.62 -7.61 -1.01
CA ALA A 69 -14.58 -7.23 -2.04
C ALA A 69 -15.82 -8.17 -2.03
N THR A 70 -15.59 -9.49 -1.95
CA THR A 70 -16.67 -10.48 -1.86
C THR A 70 -17.49 -10.28 -0.58
N LEU A 71 -16.83 -10.15 0.57
CA LEU A 71 -17.50 -9.97 1.86
C LEU A 71 -18.35 -8.70 1.91
N ALA A 72 -17.86 -7.62 1.32
CA ALA A 72 -18.55 -6.33 1.29
C ALA A 72 -19.57 -6.18 0.16
N GLY A 73 -19.76 -7.22 -0.68
CA GLY A 73 -20.68 -7.17 -1.81
C GLY A 73 -20.26 -6.21 -2.92
N ILE A 74 -18.96 -6.02 -3.12
CA ILE A 74 -18.38 -5.10 -4.10
C ILE A 74 -18.08 -5.87 -5.39
N THR A 75 -18.58 -5.40 -6.54
CA THR A 75 -18.15 -5.92 -7.85
C THR A 75 -16.68 -5.63 -8.05
N HIS A 76 -15.86 -6.67 -8.24
CA HIS A 76 -14.41 -6.57 -8.22
C HIS A 76 -13.73 -7.26 -9.40
N ARG A 77 -12.70 -6.60 -9.94
CA ARG A 77 -11.85 -7.15 -11.00
C ARG A 77 -10.36 -7.01 -10.62
N ILE A 78 -9.57 -8.00 -10.96
CA ILE A 78 -8.11 -7.96 -10.83
C ILE A 78 -7.53 -7.73 -12.23
N ILE A 79 -6.60 -6.78 -12.36
CA ILE A 79 -5.88 -6.49 -13.60
C ILE A 79 -4.37 -6.62 -13.35
N ARG A 80 -3.62 -6.98 -14.39
CA ARG A 80 -2.15 -6.99 -14.29
C ARG A 80 -1.59 -5.63 -14.63
N THR A 81 -0.55 -5.21 -13.89
CA THR A 81 0.22 -4.00 -14.16
C THR A 81 1.69 -4.32 -14.35
N GLY A 82 2.37 -3.54 -15.15
CA GLY A 82 3.74 -3.79 -15.61
C GLY A 82 4.79 -2.81 -15.09
N GLU A 83 4.51 -2.06 -14.01
CA GLU A 83 5.41 -1.01 -13.51
C GLU A 83 6.82 -1.52 -13.19
N VAL A 84 6.96 -2.77 -12.75
CA VAL A 84 8.28 -3.35 -12.41
C VAL A 84 9.16 -3.53 -13.65
N ALA A 85 8.57 -3.67 -14.84
CA ALA A 85 9.30 -3.71 -16.10
C ALA A 85 9.69 -2.30 -16.62
N ASP A 86 9.16 -1.22 -16.04
CA ASP A 86 9.58 0.14 -16.39
C ASP A 86 10.95 0.45 -15.75
N PRO A 87 12.01 0.74 -16.54
CA PRO A 87 13.32 1.07 -15.99
C PRO A 87 13.32 2.24 -15.02
N ARG A 88 12.39 3.20 -15.18
CA ARG A 88 12.25 4.35 -14.28
C ARG A 88 11.75 3.93 -12.91
N TYR A 89 10.84 2.96 -12.83
CA TYR A 89 10.41 2.36 -11.56
C TYR A 89 11.50 1.47 -10.98
N ALA A 90 12.09 0.59 -11.82
CA ALA A 90 13.11 -0.38 -11.40
C ALA A 90 14.35 0.28 -10.80
N ALA A 91 14.76 1.45 -11.30
CA ALA A 91 15.85 2.24 -10.73
C ALA A 91 15.58 2.75 -9.30
N ASN A 92 14.34 2.63 -8.81
CA ASN A 92 13.93 2.98 -7.45
C ASN A 92 14.30 4.40 -7.02
N PRO A 93 13.92 5.44 -7.78
CA PRO A 93 14.09 6.83 -7.36
C PRO A 93 13.13 7.19 -6.22
N ASP A 94 13.33 8.35 -5.61
CA ASP A 94 12.46 8.89 -4.55
C ASP A 94 11.01 9.11 -5.02
N ASN A 95 10.81 9.41 -6.29
CA ASN A 95 9.51 9.56 -6.93
C ASN A 95 8.97 8.25 -7.57
N ARG A 96 9.50 7.08 -7.24
CA ARG A 96 9.08 5.76 -7.76
C ARG A 96 7.57 5.59 -7.80
N CYS A 97 6.86 6.09 -6.75
CA CYS A 97 5.40 5.99 -6.65
C CYS A 97 4.66 6.71 -7.78
N TYR A 98 5.27 7.71 -8.42
CA TYR A 98 4.71 8.37 -9.59
C TYR A 98 4.61 7.38 -10.76
N PHE A 99 5.69 6.64 -11.07
CA PHE A 99 5.69 5.68 -12.17
C PHE A 99 4.72 4.52 -11.94
N CYS A 100 4.69 3.98 -10.70
CA CYS A 100 3.74 2.95 -10.31
C CYS A 100 2.28 3.41 -10.49
N LYS A 101 1.93 4.62 -10.02
CA LYS A 101 0.57 5.15 -10.15
C LYS A 101 0.23 5.54 -11.60
N SER A 102 1.19 6.06 -12.35
CA SER A 102 1.01 6.36 -13.77
C SER A 102 0.64 5.11 -14.57
N GLU A 103 1.33 4.00 -14.33
CA GLU A 103 1.01 2.71 -14.95
C GLU A 103 -0.38 2.23 -14.55
N LEU A 104 -0.69 2.20 -13.24
CA LEU A 104 -2.01 1.81 -12.74
C LEU A 104 -3.12 2.61 -13.41
N PHE A 105 -3.01 3.94 -13.42
CA PHE A 105 -4.06 4.79 -14.00
C PHE A 105 -4.16 4.65 -15.52
N THR A 106 -3.05 4.37 -16.23
CA THR A 106 -3.10 4.04 -17.66
C THR A 106 -3.95 2.79 -17.91
N GLN A 107 -3.78 1.74 -17.11
CA GLN A 107 -4.57 0.52 -17.22
C GLN A 107 -6.03 0.74 -16.84
N LEU A 108 -6.29 1.56 -15.83
CA LEU A 108 -7.66 1.87 -15.41
C LEU A 108 -8.40 2.75 -16.41
N ASP A 109 -7.74 3.72 -17.04
CA ASP A 109 -8.31 4.56 -18.11
C ASP A 109 -8.69 3.70 -19.33
N ALA A 110 -7.82 2.76 -19.73
CA ALA A 110 -8.11 1.83 -20.81
C ALA A 110 -9.32 0.94 -20.48
N LEU A 111 -9.37 0.40 -19.26
CA LEU A 111 -10.50 -0.40 -18.78
C LEU A 111 -11.79 0.42 -18.69
N ALA A 112 -11.71 1.67 -18.25
CA ALA A 112 -12.85 2.58 -18.18
C ALA A 112 -13.42 2.82 -19.58
N ALA A 113 -12.58 3.08 -20.57
CA ALA A 113 -12.98 3.23 -21.97
C ALA A 113 -13.62 1.96 -22.54
N GLU A 114 -13.04 0.76 -22.25
CA GLU A 114 -13.56 -0.53 -22.68
C GLU A 114 -14.98 -0.79 -22.13
N LEU A 115 -15.21 -0.48 -20.84
CA LEU A 115 -16.45 -0.80 -20.15
C LEU A 115 -17.47 0.34 -20.15
N GLY A 116 -17.15 1.51 -20.70
CA GLY A 116 -18.02 2.67 -20.75
C GLY A 116 -18.17 3.43 -19.44
N PHE A 117 -17.17 3.33 -18.54
CA PHE A 117 -17.09 4.15 -17.34
C PHE A 117 -16.47 5.50 -17.66
N ARG A 118 -16.96 6.57 -17.03
CA ARG A 118 -16.45 7.94 -17.21
C ARG A 118 -15.36 8.32 -16.20
N TRP A 119 -15.40 7.73 -15.02
CA TRP A 119 -14.57 8.15 -13.90
C TRP A 119 -13.70 7.03 -13.35
N VAL A 120 -12.47 7.40 -13.04
CA VAL A 120 -11.56 6.62 -12.19
C VAL A 120 -11.39 7.36 -10.87
N ALA A 121 -11.42 6.64 -9.75
CA ALA A 121 -11.25 7.21 -8.42
C ALA A 121 -10.26 6.37 -7.57
N TYR A 122 -9.66 7.03 -6.57
CA TYR A 122 -8.76 6.37 -5.63
C TYR A 122 -8.94 6.90 -4.20
N GLY A 123 -8.42 6.16 -3.22
CA GLY A 123 -8.65 6.41 -1.80
C GLY A 123 -7.71 7.45 -1.18
N GLU A 124 -7.56 8.64 -1.74
CA GLU A 124 -6.89 9.77 -1.10
C GLU A 124 -7.85 10.45 -0.12
N ASN A 125 -7.35 10.86 1.04
CA ASN A 125 -8.11 11.51 2.11
C ASN A 125 -7.49 12.86 2.51
N VAL A 126 -8.12 13.58 3.43
CA VAL A 126 -7.70 14.94 3.84
C VAL A 126 -6.34 14.95 4.53
N ASP A 127 -6.00 13.91 5.31
CA ASP A 127 -4.72 13.84 6.04
C ASP A 127 -3.54 13.58 5.09
N ASP A 128 -3.81 13.25 3.83
CA ASP A 128 -2.80 13.10 2.80
C ASP A 128 -2.35 14.44 2.19
N LEU A 129 -3.04 15.55 2.55
CA LEU A 129 -2.69 16.90 2.13
C LEU A 129 -1.41 17.36 2.85
N GLY A 130 -0.44 17.85 2.09
CA GLY A 130 0.83 18.37 2.64
C GLY A 130 1.99 17.39 2.65
N ASP A 131 1.77 16.11 2.42
CA ASP A 131 2.83 15.13 2.19
C ASP A 131 3.33 15.21 0.74
N HIS A 132 4.65 15.05 0.55
CA HIS A 132 5.21 14.86 -0.79
C HIS A 132 4.79 13.48 -1.31
N ARG A 133 3.74 13.46 -2.14
CA ARG A 133 3.16 12.21 -2.68
C ARG A 133 3.23 12.20 -4.21
N PRO A 134 4.32 11.69 -4.78
CA PRO A 134 4.45 11.57 -6.24
C PRO A 134 3.29 10.82 -6.90
N GLY A 135 2.67 9.88 -6.19
CA GLY A 135 1.47 9.16 -6.67
C GLY A 135 0.23 10.04 -6.79
N ALA A 136 0.05 11.05 -5.96
CA ALA A 136 -1.04 12.01 -6.05
C ALA A 136 -0.86 12.95 -7.25
N GLN A 137 0.39 13.30 -7.58
CA GLN A 137 0.70 14.04 -8.81
C GLN A 137 0.23 13.27 -10.05
N ALA A 138 0.56 11.98 -10.14
CA ALA A 138 0.13 11.14 -11.26
C ALA A 138 -1.40 11.05 -11.39
N ALA A 139 -2.13 11.03 -10.27
CA ALA A 139 -3.59 11.07 -10.25
C ALA A 139 -4.14 12.39 -10.78
N GLY A 140 -3.59 13.53 -10.31
CA GLY A 140 -4.00 14.87 -10.71
C GLY A 140 -3.79 15.13 -12.20
N GLU A 141 -2.66 14.71 -12.76
CA GLU A 141 -2.33 14.86 -14.20
C GLU A 141 -3.33 14.12 -15.11
N ARG A 142 -4.02 13.10 -14.60
CA ARG A 142 -4.99 12.27 -15.33
C ARG A 142 -6.44 12.54 -14.96
N GLY A 143 -6.70 13.51 -14.09
CA GLY A 143 -8.06 13.82 -13.64
C GLY A 143 -8.73 12.71 -12.82
N VAL A 144 -7.93 11.84 -12.17
CA VAL A 144 -8.45 10.79 -11.29
C VAL A 144 -9.06 11.44 -10.05
N ARG A 145 -10.30 11.08 -9.74
CA ARG A 145 -11.07 11.66 -8.63
C ARG A 145 -10.64 11.11 -7.27
N ALA A 146 -10.79 11.92 -6.24
CA ALA A 146 -10.53 11.56 -4.84
C ALA A 146 -11.76 11.81 -3.95
N PRO A 147 -12.85 11.02 -4.07
CA PRO A 147 -14.13 11.30 -3.41
C PRO A 147 -14.05 11.40 -1.90
N LEU A 148 -13.16 10.64 -1.22
CA LEU A 148 -12.95 10.76 0.23
C LEU A 148 -12.45 12.15 0.62
N LYS A 149 -11.48 12.67 -0.12
CA LYS A 149 -10.92 14.01 0.06
C LYS A 149 -11.95 15.10 -0.29
N GLU A 150 -12.68 14.93 -1.39
CA GLU A 150 -13.74 15.84 -1.83
C GLU A 150 -14.88 15.95 -0.79
N ALA A 151 -15.19 14.83 -0.13
CA ALA A 151 -16.17 14.80 0.94
C ALA A 151 -15.62 15.26 2.30
N GLY A 152 -14.30 15.55 2.40
CA GLY A 152 -13.66 16.07 3.60
C GLY A 152 -13.40 15.01 4.67
N LEU A 153 -13.21 13.74 4.30
CA LEU A 153 -12.94 12.66 5.25
C LEU A 153 -11.47 12.63 5.66
N THR A 154 -11.25 12.60 6.97
CA THR A 154 -9.96 12.30 7.61
C THR A 154 -9.77 10.80 7.75
N LYS A 155 -8.56 10.36 8.10
CA LYS A 155 -8.28 8.94 8.39
C LYS A 155 -9.10 8.41 9.57
N ALA A 156 -9.36 9.25 10.56
CA ALA A 156 -10.21 8.91 11.71
C ALA A 156 -11.68 8.69 11.26
N ASP A 157 -12.20 9.56 10.42
CA ASP A 157 -13.55 9.43 9.85
C ASP A 157 -13.69 8.14 9.03
N ILE A 158 -12.70 7.86 8.17
CA ILE A 158 -12.66 6.65 7.34
C ILE A 158 -12.72 5.39 8.18
N ARG A 159 -11.91 5.30 9.25
CA ARG A 159 -11.93 4.16 10.19
C ARG A 159 -13.26 4.05 10.92
N GLY A 160 -13.81 5.17 11.39
CA GLY A 160 -15.11 5.20 12.03
C GLY A 160 -16.24 4.74 11.12
N LEU A 161 -16.27 5.22 9.87
CA LEU A 161 -17.26 4.78 8.87
C LEU A 161 -17.09 3.30 8.51
N ALA A 162 -15.85 2.84 8.31
CA ALA A 162 -15.57 1.44 8.02
C ALA A 162 -16.08 0.53 9.17
N GLN A 163 -15.89 0.94 10.42
CA GLN A 163 -16.41 0.23 11.59
C GLN A 163 -17.94 0.23 11.62
N CYS A 164 -18.58 1.38 11.40
CA CYS A 164 -20.04 1.49 11.34
C CYS A 164 -20.66 0.63 10.24
N LEU A 165 -19.97 0.50 9.10
CA LEU A 165 -20.40 -0.33 7.98
C LEU A 165 -20.02 -1.82 8.13
N GLY A 166 -19.45 -2.22 9.26
CA GLY A 166 -19.07 -3.61 9.54
C GLY A 166 -17.90 -4.13 8.70
N LEU A 167 -17.06 -3.25 8.15
CA LEU A 167 -15.89 -3.66 7.38
C LEU A 167 -14.76 -4.12 8.35
N PRO A 168 -14.31 -5.38 8.28
CA PRO A 168 -13.36 -5.94 9.25
C PRO A 168 -11.96 -5.31 9.17
N ILE A 169 -11.73 -4.44 8.20
CA ILE A 169 -10.47 -3.76 7.92
C ILE A 169 -10.32 -2.41 8.64
N TRP A 170 -11.31 -1.98 9.42
CA TRP A 170 -11.36 -0.63 10.02
C TRP A 170 -10.12 -0.28 10.85
N ASP A 171 -9.48 -1.25 11.50
CA ASP A 171 -8.28 -1.08 12.33
C ASP A 171 -6.98 -1.54 11.66
N LYS A 172 -7.05 -2.04 10.40
CA LYS A 172 -5.87 -2.52 9.68
C LYS A 172 -4.78 -1.45 9.62
N PRO A 173 -3.53 -1.78 9.99
CA PRO A 173 -2.39 -0.88 9.82
C PRO A 173 -2.18 -0.48 8.37
N ALA A 174 -1.61 0.72 8.15
CA ALA A 174 -1.24 1.14 6.80
C ALA A 174 -0.22 0.17 6.21
N PHE A 175 -0.56 -0.36 5.03
CA PHE A 175 0.30 -1.24 4.26
C PHE A 175 1.05 -0.44 3.18
N ALA A 176 2.34 -0.72 3.01
CA ALA A 176 3.14 -0.21 1.92
C ALA A 176 3.59 -1.37 1.01
N CYS A 177 3.65 -1.14 -0.32
CA CYS A 177 4.08 -2.15 -1.29
C CYS A 177 5.49 -2.70 -1.00
N LEU A 178 5.82 -3.89 -1.50
CA LEU A 178 7.14 -4.52 -1.33
C LEU A 178 8.29 -3.63 -1.84
N GLY A 179 8.05 -2.81 -2.87
CA GLY A 179 9.04 -1.86 -3.35
C GLY A 179 9.57 -0.89 -2.29
N SER A 180 8.79 -0.61 -1.23
CA SER A 180 9.22 0.22 -0.10
C SER A 180 10.27 -0.43 0.79
N ARG A 181 10.60 -1.71 0.58
CA ARG A 181 11.62 -2.45 1.34
C ARG A 181 13.04 -2.23 0.81
N PHE A 182 13.16 -1.53 -0.30
CA PHE A 182 14.43 -1.29 -0.98
C PHE A 182 14.93 0.12 -0.69
N PRO A 183 16.21 0.30 -0.31
CA PRO A 183 16.84 1.63 -0.24
C PRO A 183 16.72 2.35 -1.59
N TYR A 184 16.50 3.66 -1.58
CA TYR A 184 16.47 4.44 -2.80
C TYR A 184 17.76 4.24 -3.62
N GLY A 185 17.61 4.11 -4.94
CA GLY A 185 18.70 3.80 -5.87
C GLY A 185 19.09 2.31 -5.91
N SER A 186 18.55 1.46 -5.04
CA SER A 186 18.70 0.00 -5.16
C SER A 186 17.68 -0.51 -6.17
N GLU A 187 18.15 -1.19 -7.19
CA GLU A 187 17.31 -1.74 -8.25
C GLU A 187 16.23 -2.68 -7.71
N ILE A 188 15.00 -2.50 -8.17
CA ILE A 188 13.85 -3.37 -7.88
C ILE A 188 13.65 -4.33 -9.04
N THR A 189 13.73 -5.64 -8.79
CA THR A 189 13.40 -6.69 -9.77
C THR A 189 12.32 -7.62 -9.23
N PRO A 190 11.60 -8.36 -10.11
CA PRO A 190 10.62 -9.34 -9.66
C PRO A 190 11.21 -10.38 -8.68
N GLU A 191 12.44 -10.83 -8.93
CA GLU A 191 13.12 -11.82 -8.10
C GLU A 191 13.39 -11.27 -6.69
N ARG A 192 13.90 -10.03 -6.60
CA ARG A 192 14.18 -9.38 -5.31
C ARG A 192 12.89 -9.09 -4.54
N LEU A 193 11.81 -8.73 -5.24
CA LEU A 193 10.49 -8.57 -4.62
C LEU A 193 9.99 -9.90 -4.05
N ALA A 194 10.14 -11.00 -4.79
CA ALA A 194 9.77 -12.34 -4.32
C ALA A 194 10.62 -12.79 -3.10
N GLN A 195 11.92 -12.48 -3.07
CA GLN A 195 12.78 -12.73 -1.92
C GLN A 195 12.25 -12.04 -0.65
N VAL A 196 11.87 -10.76 -0.78
CA VAL A 196 11.31 -9.99 0.34
C VAL A 196 9.95 -10.55 0.76
N GLU A 197 9.08 -10.89 -0.19
CA GLU A 197 7.77 -11.47 0.10
C GLU A 197 7.92 -12.78 0.87
N ALA A 198 8.76 -13.71 0.40
CA ALA A 198 9.02 -14.97 1.07
C ALA A 198 9.55 -14.77 2.51
N ALA A 199 10.48 -13.83 2.69
CA ALA A 199 10.99 -13.51 4.03
C ALA A 199 9.92 -12.90 4.95
N GLU A 200 9.03 -12.04 4.42
CA GLU A 200 7.91 -11.47 5.18
C GLU A 200 6.84 -12.53 5.51
N ASP A 201 6.61 -13.52 4.63
CA ASP A 201 5.68 -14.62 4.88
C ASP A 201 6.18 -15.54 6.01
N VAL A 202 7.48 -15.79 6.11
CA VAL A 202 8.07 -16.51 7.27
C VAL A 202 7.74 -15.84 8.59
N LEU A 203 7.87 -14.51 8.66
CA LEU A 203 7.53 -13.76 9.88
C LEU A 203 6.02 -13.78 10.16
N TRP A 204 5.22 -13.70 9.11
CA TRP A 204 3.77 -13.77 9.22
C TRP A 204 3.29 -15.11 9.77
N ASP A 205 3.88 -16.21 9.32
CA ASP A 205 3.59 -17.58 9.81
C ASP A 205 3.88 -17.73 11.31
N LYS A 206 4.86 -16.96 11.83
CA LYS A 206 5.15 -16.92 13.28
C LYS A 206 4.13 -16.05 14.05
N GLY A 207 3.10 -15.55 13.40
CA GLY A 207 2.08 -14.71 14.01
C GLY A 207 2.53 -13.29 14.30
N LEU A 208 3.68 -12.86 13.76
CA LEU A 208 4.10 -11.46 13.81
C LEU A 208 3.28 -10.63 12.83
N ARG A 209 3.04 -9.34 13.13
CA ARG A 209 2.15 -8.52 12.31
C ARG A 209 2.76 -7.18 11.90
N GLN A 210 3.43 -6.47 12.82
CA GLN A 210 4.03 -5.16 12.56
C GLN A 210 5.52 -5.29 12.31
N PHE A 211 5.90 -5.60 11.07
CA PHE A 211 7.28 -5.79 10.66
C PHE A 211 7.52 -5.32 9.23
N ARG A 212 8.78 -5.24 8.83
CA ARG A 212 9.27 -5.11 7.45
C ARG A 212 10.58 -5.87 7.30
N VAL A 213 10.77 -6.52 6.16
CA VAL A 213 12.07 -7.07 5.77
C VAL A 213 12.69 -6.18 4.72
N ARG A 214 13.76 -5.45 5.08
CA ARG A 214 14.48 -4.56 4.16
C ARG A 214 15.52 -5.34 3.39
N HIS A 215 15.55 -5.12 2.09
CA HIS A 215 16.48 -5.77 1.17
C HIS A 215 17.79 -4.96 1.06
N HIS A 216 18.89 -5.51 1.53
CA HIS A 216 20.23 -4.92 1.41
C HIS A 216 21.19 -5.92 0.72
N GLY A 217 20.91 -6.20 -0.58
CA GLY A 217 21.67 -7.20 -1.32
C GLY A 217 21.41 -8.63 -0.78
N ASP A 218 22.43 -9.24 -0.19
CA ASP A 218 22.36 -10.56 0.42
C ASP A 218 21.91 -10.58 1.88
N VAL A 219 21.57 -9.39 2.43
CA VAL A 219 21.13 -9.21 3.81
C VAL A 219 19.64 -8.91 3.89
N ALA A 220 18.89 -9.75 4.61
CA ALA A 220 17.53 -9.44 5.09
C ALA A 220 17.63 -8.70 6.43
N ARG A 221 17.27 -7.40 6.46
CA ARG A 221 17.21 -6.63 7.71
C ARG A 221 15.76 -6.56 8.18
N ILE A 222 15.47 -7.22 9.30
CA ILE A 222 14.15 -7.27 9.91
C ILE A 222 13.96 -6.04 10.79
N GLU A 223 12.95 -5.24 10.49
CA GLU A 223 12.40 -4.21 11.36
C GLU A 223 11.08 -4.74 11.94
N ILE A 224 10.96 -4.82 13.26
CA ILE A 224 9.77 -5.35 13.95
C ILE A 224 9.41 -4.45 15.13
N ASP A 225 8.16 -4.47 15.56
CA ASP A 225 7.78 -3.79 16.79
C ASP A 225 8.66 -4.23 17.96
N ARG A 226 9.11 -3.30 18.77
CA ARG A 226 10.00 -3.59 19.91
C ARG A 226 9.37 -4.59 20.90
N ALA A 227 8.06 -4.58 21.05
CA ALA A 227 7.33 -5.50 21.89
C ALA A 227 7.44 -6.96 21.41
N ASP A 228 7.61 -7.17 20.10
CA ASP A 228 7.72 -8.50 19.50
C ASP A 228 9.18 -8.99 19.33
N MET A 229 10.20 -8.18 19.68
CA MET A 229 11.60 -8.56 19.50
C MET A 229 11.97 -9.82 20.29
N ALA A 230 11.56 -9.92 21.54
CA ALA A 230 11.83 -11.11 22.37
C ALA A 230 11.21 -12.35 21.74
N ARG A 231 9.97 -12.26 21.29
CA ARG A 231 9.28 -13.36 20.60
C ARG A 231 9.95 -13.78 19.29
N LEU A 232 10.50 -12.81 18.54
CA LEU A 232 11.28 -13.12 17.34
C LEU A 232 12.56 -13.87 17.69
N LEU A 233 13.26 -13.49 18.77
CA LEU A 233 14.48 -14.16 19.23
C LEU A 233 14.23 -15.59 19.68
N ASP A 234 13.08 -15.88 20.31
CA ASP A 234 12.70 -17.24 20.75
C ASP A 234 12.56 -18.22 19.56
N VAL A 235 12.29 -17.71 18.34
CA VAL A 235 12.11 -18.50 17.12
C VAL A 235 13.20 -18.23 16.08
N ALA A 236 14.31 -17.58 16.46
CA ALA A 236 15.31 -17.06 15.55
C ALA A 236 15.94 -18.13 14.64
N ASP A 237 16.25 -19.29 15.17
CA ASP A 237 16.90 -20.38 14.39
C ASP A 237 16.02 -20.85 13.22
N ASP A 238 14.72 -21.01 13.47
CA ASP A 238 13.77 -21.39 12.43
C ASP A 238 13.56 -20.25 11.42
N VAL A 239 13.40 -19.03 11.89
CA VAL A 239 13.24 -17.84 11.04
C VAL A 239 14.47 -17.67 10.14
N VAL A 240 15.69 -17.77 10.67
CA VAL A 240 16.94 -17.67 9.89
C VAL A 240 17.01 -18.77 8.85
N THR A 241 16.72 -20.02 9.25
CA THR A 241 16.76 -21.17 8.35
C THR A 241 15.78 -21.00 7.19
N ARG A 242 14.54 -20.62 7.49
CA ARG A 242 13.50 -20.44 6.48
C ARG A 242 13.77 -19.23 5.58
N ILE A 243 14.14 -18.08 6.13
CA ILE A 243 14.43 -16.88 5.31
C ILE A 243 15.59 -17.15 4.34
N ARG A 244 16.60 -17.91 4.76
CA ARG A 244 17.69 -18.32 3.86
C ARG A 244 17.20 -19.26 2.76
N ALA A 245 16.41 -20.26 3.13
CA ALA A 245 15.93 -21.28 2.18
C ALA A 245 14.88 -20.74 1.21
N GLU A 246 13.90 -19.98 1.70
CA GLU A 246 12.75 -19.52 0.95
C GLU A 246 13.00 -18.13 0.30
N GLY A 247 13.69 -17.22 1.00
CA GLY A 247 14.01 -15.88 0.54
C GLY A 247 15.37 -15.73 -0.16
N GLY A 248 16.26 -16.74 -0.06
CA GLY A 248 17.55 -16.72 -0.73
C GLY A 248 18.56 -15.73 -0.15
N PHE A 249 18.33 -15.18 1.06
CA PHE A 249 19.26 -14.28 1.72
C PHE A 249 20.41 -15.07 2.39
N THR A 250 21.63 -14.51 2.34
CA THR A 250 22.79 -15.09 3.03
C THR A 250 22.77 -14.73 4.51
N HIS A 251 22.39 -13.51 4.84
CA HIS A 251 22.38 -12.98 6.20
C HIS A 251 21.00 -12.50 6.61
N VAL A 252 20.61 -12.80 7.85
CA VAL A 252 19.37 -12.31 8.47
C VAL A 252 19.77 -11.51 9.70
N THR A 253 19.34 -10.27 9.78
CA THR A 253 19.68 -9.32 10.84
C THR A 253 18.43 -8.70 11.44
N LEU A 254 18.49 -8.34 12.72
CA LEU A 254 17.45 -7.58 13.40
C LEU A 254 17.90 -6.12 13.58
N ASP A 255 17.06 -5.18 13.16
CA ASP A 255 17.27 -3.77 13.45
C ASP A 255 16.87 -3.47 14.90
N LEU A 256 17.85 -3.13 15.73
CA LEU A 256 17.63 -2.84 17.16
C LEU A 256 16.80 -1.57 17.39
N ALA A 257 16.70 -0.68 16.39
CA ALA A 257 15.82 0.48 16.47
C ALA A 257 14.32 0.10 16.37
N GLY A 258 14.05 -1.09 15.82
CA GLY A 258 12.70 -1.60 15.61
C GLY A 258 11.99 -0.97 14.42
N TYR A 259 10.72 -1.35 14.25
CA TYR A 259 9.89 -0.78 13.18
C TYR A 259 9.61 0.71 13.44
N ARG A 260 9.87 1.54 12.43
CA ARG A 260 9.52 2.96 12.42
C ARG A 260 8.93 3.32 11.08
N ARG A 261 7.80 4.03 11.10
CA ARG A 261 7.20 4.55 9.88
C ARG A 261 8.17 5.54 9.22
N GLY A 262 8.47 5.35 7.94
CA GLY A 262 9.38 6.24 7.20
C GLY A 262 10.88 6.01 7.44
N SER A 263 11.30 4.93 8.10
CA SER A 263 12.71 4.63 8.38
C SER A 263 13.62 4.67 7.14
N MET A 264 13.09 4.37 5.96
CA MET A 264 13.84 4.44 4.70
C MET A 264 14.04 5.88 4.19
N ASN A 265 13.30 6.86 4.68
CA ASN A 265 13.46 8.27 4.33
C ASN A 265 14.53 8.96 5.20
N GLU A 266 14.94 8.36 6.32
CA GLU A 266 15.97 8.86 7.21
C GLU A 266 17.39 8.62 6.67
N ALA A 267 17.57 7.79 5.66
CA ALA A 267 18.87 7.33 5.15
C ALA A 267 19.66 8.38 4.35
N THR A 268 19.27 9.66 4.39
CA THR A 268 20.04 10.75 3.76
C THR A 268 20.95 11.49 4.75
N VAL A 269 21.24 10.93 5.92
CA VAL A 269 22.30 11.46 6.76
C VAL A 269 23.63 11.00 6.17
N THR A 270 24.20 11.84 5.33
CA THR A 270 25.58 11.71 4.82
C THR A 270 26.51 11.55 6.01
N PHE A 271 27.11 10.38 6.15
CA PHE A 271 28.20 10.16 7.10
C PHE A 271 29.37 11.04 6.65
N ILE A 272 29.51 12.24 7.20
CA ILE A 272 30.71 13.05 7.02
C ILE A 272 31.75 12.40 7.93
N PRO A 273 32.79 11.71 7.41
CA PRO A 273 33.83 11.16 8.23
C PRO A 273 34.49 12.36 8.95
N ARG A 274 34.52 12.32 10.28
CA ARG A 274 35.34 13.25 11.04
C ARG A 274 36.80 13.04 10.61
N VAL A 275 37.33 13.98 9.86
CA VAL A 275 38.75 14.02 9.60
C VAL A 275 39.39 14.42 10.93
N ASP A 276 40.03 13.47 11.60
CA ASP A 276 40.82 13.69 12.79
C ASP A 276 42.08 14.45 12.35
N VAL A 277 42.02 15.78 12.43
CA VAL A 277 43.22 16.64 12.24
C VAL A 277 44.02 16.55 13.52
N ARG A 278 44.86 15.51 13.63
CA ARG A 278 45.93 15.50 14.64
C ARG A 278 47.00 16.49 14.19
N ARG A 279 47.20 17.51 14.99
CA ARG A 279 48.42 18.35 14.99
C ARG A 279 49.53 17.62 15.69
#